data_58e3dfae568dbcfbbdfe1a38aa561b10
#
_entry.id   58e3dfae568dbcfbbdfe1a38aa561b10
#
_cell.length_a   1.000
_cell.length_b   1.000
_cell.length_c   1.000
_cell.angle_alpha   90.00
_cell.angle_beta   90.00
_cell.angle_gamma   90.00
#
_symmetry.space_group_name_H-M   'P 1'
#
loop_
_entity.id
_entity.type
_entity.pdbx_description
1 polymer ?
#
loop_
_entity_poly.entity_id
_entity_poly.type
_entity_poly.pdbx_seq_one_letter_code
_entity_poly.pdbx_strand_id
1 'polypeptide(L)' 'MKQMTYNEAMMRLEEITAKIQGGKVDIDELAGLLKEAQELVKFCREKLYKVDEEIKALLEDEQR' A
#
# COMPACT_ATOMS: atom_id res chain seq x y z
N MET A 1 -2.23 -12.66 15.17
CA MET A 1 -1.94 -12.33 13.78
C MET A 1 -1.21 -11.01 13.67
N LYS A 2 -0.10 -11.03 13.00
CA LYS A 2 0.66 -9.80 12.79
C LYS A 2 -0.05 -8.90 11.79
N GLN A 3 -0.29 -7.68 12.18
CA GLN A 3 -0.79 -6.69 11.25
C GLN A 3 0.40 -6.11 10.47
N MET A 4 0.21 -6.00 9.17
CA MET A 4 1.24 -5.44 8.31
C MET A 4 1.34 -3.94 8.55
N THR A 5 2.57 -3.43 8.60
CA THR A 5 2.80 -2.00 8.69
C THR A 5 2.82 -1.37 7.30
N TYR A 6 2.69 -0.06 7.26
CA TYR A 6 2.76 0.68 6.00
C TYR A 6 4.09 0.39 5.28
N ASN A 7 5.20 0.42 6.02
CA ASN A 7 6.51 0.16 5.42
C ASN A 7 6.60 -1.25 4.86
N GLU A 8 6.06 -2.22 5.59
CA GLU A 8 6.06 -3.60 5.10
C GLU A 8 5.24 -3.73 3.82
N ALA A 9 4.10 -3.06 3.76
CA ALA A 9 3.27 -3.09 2.57
C ALA A 9 3.99 -2.46 1.38
N MET A 10 4.68 -1.36 1.60
CA MET A 10 5.44 -0.70 0.53
C MET A 10 6.57 -1.58 0.04
N MET A 11 7.28 -2.24 0.94
CA MET A 11 8.34 -3.15 0.56
C MET A 11 7.82 -4.30 -0.29
N ARG A 12 6.65 -4.83 0.10
CA ARG A 12 6.05 -5.92 -0.67
C ARG A 12 5.62 -5.45 -2.06
N LEU A 13 5.07 -4.23 -2.15
CA LEU A 13 4.71 -3.67 -3.44
C LEU A 13 5.93 -3.51 -4.35
N GLU A 14 7.05 -3.10 -3.77
CA GLU A 14 8.29 -2.97 -4.53
C GLU A 14 8.76 -4.33 -5.04
N GLU A 15 8.64 -5.37 -4.23
CA GLU A 15 8.98 -6.72 -4.65
C GLU A 15 8.11 -7.18 -5.81
N ILE A 16 6.80 -6.92 -5.71
CA ILE A 16 5.87 -7.30 -6.76
C ILE A 16 6.20 -6.58 -8.06
N THR A 17 6.45 -5.28 -7.96
CA THR A 17 6.80 -4.47 -9.12
C THR A 17 8.08 -4.98 -9.79
N ALA A 18 9.08 -5.32 -8.98
CA ALA A 18 10.33 -5.83 -9.51
C ALA A 18 10.13 -7.14 -10.25
N LYS A 19 9.30 -8.02 -9.71
CA LYS A 19 9.00 -9.30 -10.36
C LYS A 19 8.32 -9.08 -11.71
N ILE A 20 7.35 -8.19 -11.75
CA ILE A 20 6.62 -7.91 -12.98
C ILE A 20 7.55 -7.31 -14.02
N GLN A 21 8.40 -6.38 -13.61
CA GLN A 21 9.36 -5.74 -14.51
C GLN A 21 10.40 -6.72 -15.04
N GLY A 22 10.70 -7.75 -14.24
CA GLY A 22 11.64 -8.78 -14.66
C GLY A 22 11.15 -9.62 -15.82
N GLY A 23 9.84 -9.65 -16.08
CA GLY A 23 9.28 -10.31 -17.23
C GLY A 23 9.30 -11.84 -17.19
N LYS A 24 9.58 -12.42 -16.03
CA LYS A 24 9.66 -13.88 -15.89
C LYS A 24 8.49 -14.45 -15.09
N VAL A 25 7.35 -13.79 -15.20
CA VAL A 25 6.16 -14.16 -14.44
C VAL A 25 5.12 -14.69 -15.42
N ASP A 26 4.59 -15.90 -15.16
CA ASP A 26 3.55 -16.41 -16.03
C ASP A 26 2.21 -15.73 -15.68
N ILE A 27 1.20 -16.00 -16.52
CA ILE A 27 -0.09 -15.32 -16.42
C ILE A 27 -0.79 -15.61 -15.11
N ASP A 28 -0.73 -16.87 -14.66
CA ASP A 28 -1.38 -17.24 -13.41
C ASP A 28 -0.71 -16.55 -12.23
N GLU A 29 0.59 -16.52 -12.23
CA GLU A 29 1.36 -15.85 -11.19
C GLU A 29 1.10 -14.35 -11.20
N LEU A 30 1.05 -13.77 -12.39
CA LEU A 30 0.77 -12.34 -12.55
C LEU A 30 -0.58 -11.97 -11.97
N ALA A 31 -1.61 -12.79 -12.23
CA ALA A 31 -2.93 -12.52 -11.70
C ALA A 31 -2.93 -12.50 -10.17
N GLY A 32 -2.22 -13.44 -9.55
CA GLY A 32 -2.09 -13.48 -8.09
C GLY A 32 -1.36 -12.28 -7.54
N LEU A 33 -0.28 -11.87 -8.21
CA LEU A 33 0.49 -10.71 -7.78
C LEU A 33 -0.33 -9.43 -7.89
N LEU A 34 -1.10 -9.29 -8.97
CA LEU A 34 -1.95 -8.11 -9.14
C LEU A 34 -3.02 -8.03 -8.07
N LYS A 35 -3.61 -9.17 -7.72
CA LYS A 35 -4.60 -9.20 -6.65
C LYS A 35 -3.98 -8.77 -5.33
N GLU A 36 -2.82 -9.31 -5.02
CA GLU A 36 -2.10 -8.93 -3.81
C GLU A 36 -1.75 -7.45 -3.82
N ALA A 37 -1.29 -6.95 -4.96
CA ALA A 37 -0.94 -5.53 -5.09
C ALA A 37 -2.14 -4.64 -4.83
N GLN A 38 -3.31 -5.01 -5.35
CA GLN A 38 -4.51 -4.24 -5.12
C GLN A 38 -4.88 -4.16 -3.64
N GLU A 39 -4.73 -5.27 -2.94
CA GLU A 39 -5.00 -5.30 -1.51
C GLU A 39 -4.01 -4.44 -0.74
N LEU A 40 -2.74 -4.48 -1.14
CA LEU A 40 -1.70 -3.67 -0.50
C LEU A 40 -1.93 -2.18 -0.76
N VAL A 41 -2.30 -1.82 -1.98
CA VAL A 41 -2.59 -0.43 -2.31
C VAL A 41 -3.77 0.07 -1.49
N LYS A 42 -4.82 -0.73 -1.38
CA LYS A 42 -5.96 -0.37 -0.56
C LYS A 42 -5.55 -0.13 0.89
N PHE A 43 -4.75 -1.03 1.43
CA PHE A 43 -4.24 -0.90 2.80
C PHE A 43 -3.46 0.39 2.98
N CYS A 44 -2.56 0.69 2.05
CA CYS A 44 -1.75 1.91 2.14
C CYS A 44 -2.60 3.16 2.04
N ARG A 45 -3.59 3.16 1.15
CA ARG A 45 -4.49 4.30 0.99
C ARG A 45 -5.29 4.55 2.26
N GLU A 46 -5.76 3.49 2.90
CA GLU A 46 -6.50 3.64 4.14
C GLU A 46 -5.62 4.22 5.24
N LYS A 47 -4.37 3.79 5.31
CA LYS A 47 -3.43 4.33 6.29
C LYS A 47 -3.16 5.81 6.04
N LEU A 48 -2.92 6.17 4.79
CA LEU A 48 -2.67 7.56 4.43
C LEU A 48 -3.89 8.45 4.67
N TYR A 49 -5.07 7.94 4.37
CA TYR A 49 -6.30 8.68 4.61
C TYR A 49 -6.47 9.02 6.09
N LYS A 50 -6.19 8.03 6.94
CA LYS A 50 -6.32 8.23 8.38
C LYS A 50 -5.33 9.27 8.88
N VAL A 51 -4.08 9.21 8.42
CA VAL A 51 -3.07 10.19 8.80
C VAL A 51 -3.45 11.59 8.30
N ASP A 52 -3.94 11.66 7.06
CA ASP A 52 -4.36 12.92 6.47
C ASP A 52 -5.50 13.56 7.29
N GLU A 53 -6.44 12.75 7.73
CA GLU A 53 -7.54 13.23 8.57
C GLU A 53 -7.02 13.80 9.89
N GLU A 54 -6.06 13.11 10.49
CA GLU A 54 -5.48 13.57 11.74
C GLU A 54 -4.74 14.90 11.55
N ILE A 55 -4.02 15.03 10.45
CA ILE A 55 -3.30 16.26 10.14
C ILE A 55 -4.29 17.40 9.91
N LYS A 56 -5.36 17.13 9.19
CA LYS A 56 -6.38 18.15 8.95
C LYS A 56 -6.99 18.65 10.25
N ALA A 57 -7.26 17.75 11.16
CA ALA A 57 -7.84 18.12 12.45
C ALA A 57 -6.89 19.04 13.23
N LEU A 58 -5.59 18.72 13.19
CA LEU A 58 -4.59 19.54 13.86
C LEU A 58 -4.49 20.92 13.24
N LEU A 59 -4.51 20.98 11.91
CA LEU A 59 -4.41 22.25 11.21
C LEU A 59 -5.62 23.14 11.45
N GLU A 60 -6.81 22.54 11.50
CA GLU A 60 -8.02 23.28 11.78
C GLU A 60 -7.99 23.88 13.17
N ASP A 61 -7.44 23.16 14.14
CA ASP A 61 -7.30 23.66 15.50
C ASP A 61 -6.39 24.89 15.53
N GLU A 62 -5.33 24.87 14.74
CA GLU A 62 -4.37 25.97 14.73
C GLU A 62 -4.90 27.22 14.06
N GLN A 63 -5.85 27.07 13.18
CA GLN A 63 -6.38 28.20 12.41
C GLN A 63 -7.40 29.03 13.17
N ARG A 64 -7.72 28.68 14.40
CA ARG A 64 -8.66 29.46 15.21
C ARG A 64 -8.02 30.61 15.93
#